data_c8b38f5480785ec572c95588712ea6ac
#
_entry.id   c8b38f5480785ec572c95588712ea6ac
#
_cell.length_a   1.000
_cell.length_b   1.000
_cell.length_c   1.000
_cell.angle_alpha   90.00
_cell.angle_beta   90.00
_cell.angle_gamma   90.00
#
_symmetry.space_group_name_H-M   'P 1'
#
loop_
_entity.id
_entity.type
_entity.pdbx_description
1 polymer ?
#
loop_
_entity_poly.entity_id
_entity_poly.type
_entity_poly.pdbx_seq_one_letter_code
_entity_poly.pdbx_strand_id
1 'polypeptide(L)'
;MNWITRPGWPGNLLALFAGALTPLMLAPFDIWPLALLSLGLFYLGLRDLTPKAALWRGWCYGLALFVAGTGWIYVSIHDHGGASALLAAGLTLGFCAAIAFFFGLAAWLWARWLRRSEAPLADALAFAALWLVLEAFRGWFLTGFPWLYAGYSQLDGPLSGLAPVGGMWLISFVLALSAALLVNLPRLRARPAFLATALVLLVGPWLVGLALGGHAWTQPAGKPLSVALMQGNIAQNLKWDPAQLRAQLNLYRDLSHNAKPADLLVWPETA
;
A
#
# COMPACT_ATOMS: atom_id res chain seq x y z
N MET A 1 -5.26 15.90 -24.82
CA MET A 1 -4.76 15.26 -23.59
C MET A 1 -3.27 14.87 -23.64
N ASN A 2 -2.51 15.42 -24.61
CA ASN A 2 -1.12 15.00 -24.82
C ASN A 2 -0.10 15.49 -23.75
N TRP A 3 -0.47 16.44 -22.90
CA TRP A 3 0.42 16.98 -21.86
C TRP A 3 0.66 15.99 -20.70
N ILE A 4 -0.29 15.09 -20.45
CA ILE A 4 -0.19 14.08 -19.36
C ILE A 4 0.87 13.04 -19.71
N THR A 5 0.88 12.57 -20.97
CA THR A 5 1.75 11.46 -21.41
C THR A 5 3.11 11.94 -21.90
N ARG A 6 3.32 13.25 -22.10
CA ARG A 6 4.61 13.81 -22.54
C ARG A 6 5.55 14.09 -21.37
N PRO A 7 6.87 14.08 -21.61
CA PRO A 7 7.85 14.56 -20.64
C PRO A 7 7.56 16.01 -20.25
N GLY A 8 7.72 16.36 -18.97
CA GLY A 8 7.56 17.73 -18.49
C GLY A 8 6.85 17.85 -17.15
N TRP A 9 6.87 19.04 -16.61
CA TRP A 9 6.34 19.36 -15.29
C TRP A 9 4.84 19.07 -15.11
N PRO A 10 3.95 19.35 -16.09
CA PRO A 10 2.52 19.08 -15.88
C PRO A 10 2.23 17.61 -15.60
N GLY A 11 2.89 16.69 -16.32
CA GLY A 11 2.74 15.26 -16.07
C GLY A 11 3.38 14.81 -14.75
N ASN A 12 4.48 15.45 -14.33
CA ASN A 12 5.10 15.15 -13.03
C ASN A 12 4.25 15.67 -11.86
N LEU A 13 3.61 16.85 -12.01
CA LEU A 13 2.63 17.34 -11.03
C LEU A 13 1.43 16.42 -10.90
N LEU A 14 0.93 15.87 -12.03
CA LEU A 14 -0.12 14.87 -11.99
C LEU A 14 0.32 13.59 -11.27
N ALA A 15 1.58 13.17 -11.45
CA ALA A 15 2.13 12.01 -10.74
C ALA A 15 2.27 12.29 -9.23
N LEU A 16 2.72 13.46 -8.83
CA LEU A 16 2.71 13.90 -7.42
C LEU A 16 1.30 13.87 -6.84
N PHE A 17 0.33 14.44 -7.55
CA PHE A 17 -1.07 14.41 -7.13
C PHE A 17 -1.59 12.97 -6.98
N ALA A 18 -1.37 12.12 -7.98
CA ALA A 18 -1.79 10.72 -7.95
C ALA A 18 -1.16 9.96 -6.78
N GLY A 19 0.14 10.17 -6.51
CA GLY A 19 0.83 9.58 -5.36
C GLY A 19 0.25 10.05 -4.03
N ALA A 20 -0.04 11.35 -3.89
CA ALA A 20 -0.62 11.93 -2.68
C ALA A 20 -2.05 11.44 -2.38
N LEU A 21 -2.78 10.90 -3.37
CA LEU A 21 -4.08 10.26 -3.14
C LEU A 21 -3.97 8.92 -2.41
N THR A 22 -2.81 8.26 -2.47
CA THR A 22 -2.65 6.89 -1.95
C THR A 22 -3.02 6.75 -0.46
N PRO A 23 -2.60 7.61 0.47
CA PRO A 23 -2.99 7.48 1.87
C PRO A 23 -4.50 7.58 2.10
N LEU A 24 -5.22 8.32 1.25
CA LEU A 24 -6.67 8.48 1.36
C LEU A 24 -7.46 7.21 1.00
N MET A 25 -6.86 6.28 0.26
CA MET A 25 -7.49 5.00 -0.04
C MET A 25 -7.39 3.99 1.13
N LEU A 26 -6.60 4.30 2.15
CA LEU A 26 -6.30 3.46 3.31
C LEU A 26 -7.00 4.00 4.57
N ALA A 27 -7.09 3.16 5.61
CA ALA A 27 -7.56 3.59 6.91
C ALA A 27 -6.77 4.82 7.44
N PRO A 28 -7.40 5.76 8.10
CA PRO A 28 -8.82 5.78 8.52
C PRO A 28 -9.80 6.36 7.50
N PHE A 29 -9.35 6.72 6.29
CA PHE A 29 -10.20 7.37 5.28
C PHE A 29 -11.01 6.35 4.47
N ASP A 30 -10.41 5.20 4.11
CA ASP A 30 -11.00 4.05 3.42
C ASP A 30 -11.71 4.38 2.09
N ILE A 31 -11.25 5.45 1.40
CA ILE A 31 -11.80 5.84 0.10
C ILE A 31 -11.18 4.94 -0.99
N TRP A 32 -11.46 3.63 -0.94
CA TRP A 32 -10.85 2.63 -1.79
C TRP A 32 -10.91 2.90 -3.31
N PRO A 33 -11.91 3.61 -3.90
CA PRO A 33 -11.91 3.91 -5.32
C PRO A 33 -10.73 4.78 -5.76
N LEU A 34 -10.12 5.53 -4.82
CA LEU A 34 -8.92 6.31 -5.10
C LEU A 34 -7.72 5.43 -5.48
N ALA A 35 -7.70 4.15 -5.11
CA ALA A 35 -6.70 3.21 -5.58
C ALA A 35 -6.71 3.09 -7.11
N LEU A 36 -7.90 2.91 -7.70
CA LEU A 36 -8.04 2.84 -9.16
C LEU A 36 -7.67 4.15 -9.84
N LEU A 37 -8.06 5.29 -9.24
CA LEU A 37 -7.74 6.61 -9.76
C LEU A 37 -6.23 6.88 -9.72
N SER A 38 -5.59 6.66 -8.57
CA SER A 38 -4.15 6.87 -8.37
C SER A 38 -3.32 6.02 -9.33
N LEU A 39 -3.56 4.71 -9.34
CA LEU A 39 -2.86 3.75 -10.22
C LEU A 39 -3.14 4.03 -11.70
N GLY A 40 -4.38 4.38 -12.03
CA GLY A 40 -4.80 4.71 -13.40
C GLY A 40 -4.12 5.97 -13.92
N LEU A 41 -4.06 7.02 -13.13
CA LEU A 41 -3.35 8.26 -13.47
C LEU A 41 -1.85 8.03 -13.62
N PHE A 42 -1.25 7.22 -12.74
CA PHE A 42 0.14 6.86 -12.81
C PHE A 42 0.44 6.08 -14.10
N TYR A 43 -0.29 5.00 -14.36
CA TYR A 43 -0.15 4.21 -15.59
C TYR A 43 -0.33 5.08 -16.85
N LEU A 44 -1.40 5.89 -16.89
CA LEU A 44 -1.66 6.81 -18.01
C LEU A 44 -0.47 7.76 -18.24
N GLY A 45 0.07 8.30 -17.16
CA GLY A 45 1.20 9.23 -17.19
C GLY A 45 2.51 8.63 -17.72
N LEU A 46 2.68 7.29 -17.66
CA LEU A 46 3.90 6.62 -18.11
C LEU A 46 3.90 6.25 -19.60
N ARG A 47 2.74 6.21 -20.25
CA ARG A 47 2.52 5.51 -21.54
C ARG A 47 3.46 5.89 -22.68
N ASP A 48 3.76 7.17 -22.85
CA ASP A 48 4.53 7.67 -24.02
C ASP A 48 5.91 8.19 -23.62
N LEU A 49 6.35 7.92 -22.38
CA LEU A 49 7.60 8.44 -21.86
C LEU A 49 8.82 7.63 -22.33
N THR A 50 9.93 8.34 -22.50
CA THR A 50 11.25 7.68 -22.54
C THR A 50 11.56 7.06 -21.16
N PRO A 51 12.41 6.04 -21.08
CA PRO A 51 12.76 5.41 -19.81
C PRO A 51 13.27 6.41 -18.76
N LYS A 52 14.08 7.40 -19.15
CA LYS A 52 14.59 8.44 -18.25
C LYS A 52 13.46 9.34 -17.72
N ALA A 53 12.51 9.73 -18.56
CA ALA A 53 11.38 10.53 -18.14
C ALA A 53 10.40 9.71 -17.25
N ALA A 54 10.24 8.42 -17.53
CA ALA A 54 9.45 7.51 -16.71
C ALA A 54 10.05 7.33 -15.30
N LEU A 55 11.39 7.21 -15.19
CA LEU A 55 12.09 7.18 -13.90
C LEU A 55 11.73 8.40 -13.04
N TRP A 56 11.85 9.60 -13.60
CA TRP A 56 11.53 10.82 -12.87
C TRP A 56 10.06 10.91 -12.48
N ARG A 57 9.14 10.51 -13.37
CA ARG A 57 7.70 10.50 -13.08
C ARG A 57 7.35 9.48 -12.02
N GLY A 58 7.93 8.29 -12.06
CA GLY A 58 7.78 7.27 -11.03
C GLY A 58 8.31 7.74 -9.68
N TRP A 59 9.48 8.39 -9.69
CA TRP A 59 10.04 8.98 -8.48
C TRP A 59 9.13 10.07 -7.88
N CYS A 60 8.58 10.97 -8.70
CA CYS A 60 7.60 11.97 -8.25
C CYS A 60 6.36 11.32 -7.63
N TYR A 61 5.80 10.28 -8.26
CA TYR A 61 4.68 9.53 -7.72
C TYR A 61 5.00 8.94 -6.34
N GLY A 62 6.10 8.18 -6.24
CA GLY A 62 6.54 7.56 -4.99
C GLY A 62 6.87 8.57 -3.90
N LEU A 63 7.49 9.71 -4.26
CA LEU A 63 7.81 10.78 -3.30
C LEU A 63 6.55 11.33 -2.64
N ALA A 64 5.54 11.70 -3.44
CA ALA A 64 4.29 12.23 -2.91
C ALA A 64 3.51 11.19 -2.10
N LEU A 65 3.52 9.92 -2.54
CA LEU A 65 2.93 8.80 -1.81
C LEU A 65 3.53 8.68 -0.40
N PHE A 66 4.86 8.69 -0.27
CA PHE A 66 5.51 8.55 1.03
C PHE A 66 5.44 9.83 1.86
N VAL A 67 5.66 11.00 1.28
CA VAL A 67 5.54 12.27 2.03
C VAL A 67 4.14 12.43 2.63
N ALA A 68 3.10 12.07 1.88
CA ALA A 68 1.73 12.15 2.37
C ALA A 68 1.37 11.02 3.37
N GLY A 69 1.95 9.81 3.23
CA GLY A 69 1.52 8.64 4.00
C GLY A 69 2.45 8.22 5.14
N THR A 70 3.64 8.82 5.28
CA THR A 70 4.61 8.42 6.31
C THR A 70 5.05 9.57 7.21
N GLY A 71 4.21 10.59 7.40
CA GLY A 71 4.49 11.74 8.27
C GLY A 71 4.81 11.36 9.72
N TRP A 72 4.34 10.19 10.19
CA TRP A 72 4.64 9.66 11.52
C TRP A 72 6.15 9.42 11.75
N ILE A 73 6.96 9.25 10.70
CA ILE A 73 8.42 9.12 10.81
C ILE A 73 9.02 10.42 11.39
N TYR A 74 8.52 11.58 10.95
CA TYR A 74 8.93 12.86 11.53
C TYR A 74 8.64 12.92 13.02
N VAL A 75 7.42 12.55 13.42
CA VAL A 75 6.99 12.53 14.84
C VAL A 75 7.90 11.58 15.65
N SER A 76 8.20 10.41 15.11
CA SER A 76 9.08 9.44 15.76
C SER A 76 10.49 9.99 16.00
N ILE A 77 11.07 10.69 15.01
CA ILE A 77 12.43 11.23 15.09
C ILE A 77 12.47 12.50 15.94
N HIS A 78 11.47 13.39 15.80
CA HIS A 78 11.44 14.67 16.51
C HIS A 78 10.93 14.51 17.94
N ASP A 79 9.69 14.02 18.11
CA ASP A 79 9.01 14.05 19.40
C ASP A 79 9.53 12.95 20.35
N HIS A 80 9.89 11.80 19.81
CA HIS A 80 10.37 10.65 20.61
C HIS A 80 11.88 10.46 20.53
N GLY A 81 12.52 10.84 19.44
CA GLY A 81 13.97 10.74 19.25
C GLY A 81 14.75 11.97 19.72
N GLY A 82 14.06 13.06 20.07
CA GLY A 82 14.70 14.31 20.55
C GLY A 82 15.52 15.06 19.50
N ALA A 83 15.38 14.75 18.21
CA ALA A 83 16.07 15.43 17.13
C ALA A 83 15.47 16.84 16.91
N SER A 84 16.31 17.79 16.44
CA SER A 84 15.79 19.09 16.04
C SER A 84 14.80 18.97 14.87
N ALA A 85 13.83 19.89 14.78
CA ALA A 85 12.80 19.89 13.73
C ALA A 85 13.41 19.83 12.31
N LEU A 86 14.50 20.59 12.07
CA LEU A 86 15.19 20.60 10.78
C LEU A 86 15.83 19.25 10.45
N LEU A 87 16.48 18.62 11.43
CA LEU A 87 17.10 17.30 11.27
C LEU A 87 16.02 16.22 11.03
N ALA A 88 14.94 16.21 11.82
CA ALA A 88 13.84 15.27 11.66
C ALA A 88 13.16 15.41 10.29
N ALA A 89 12.90 16.64 9.85
CA ALA A 89 12.35 16.90 8.51
C ALA A 89 13.30 16.43 7.40
N GLY A 90 14.59 16.73 7.51
CA GLY A 90 15.61 16.32 6.54
C GLY A 90 15.73 14.80 6.43
N LEU A 91 15.76 14.08 7.56
CA LEU A 91 15.82 12.61 7.60
C LEU A 91 14.54 11.97 7.03
N THR A 92 13.36 12.50 7.39
CA THR A 92 12.08 12.01 6.87
C THR A 92 11.99 12.21 5.35
N LEU A 93 12.30 13.40 4.85
CA LEU A 93 12.29 13.67 3.41
C LEU A 93 13.34 12.86 2.67
N GLY A 94 14.53 12.70 3.24
CA GLY A 94 15.59 11.85 2.69
C GLY A 94 15.14 10.39 2.58
N PHE A 95 14.49 9.85 3.61
CA PHE A 95 13.89 8.52 3.58
C PHE A 95 12.82 8.41 2.49
N CYS A 96 11.86 9.34 2.45
CA CYS A 96 10.81 9.34 1.43
C CYS A 96 11.39 9.41 0.01
N ALA A 97 12.40 10.24 -0.21
CA ALA A 97 13.07 10.37 -1.50
C ALA A 97 13.82 9.10 -1.91
N ALA A 98 14.48 8.45 -0.97
CA ALA A 98 15.21 7.20 -1.21
C ALA A 98 14.25 6.05 -1.55
N ILE A 99 13.18 5.85 -0.77
CA ILE A 99 12.23 4.76 -1.03
C ILE A 99 11.36 5.03 -2.27
N ALA A 100 11.11 6.28 -2.62
CA ALA A 100 10.46 6.68 -3.87
C ALA A 100 11.25 6.26 -5.11
N PHE A 101 12.57 6.08 -4.98
CA PHE A 101 13.41 5.62 -6.08
C PHE A 101 12.98 4.26 -6.64
N PHE A 102 12.40 3.38 -5.82
CA PHE A 102 11.88 2.09 -6.29
C PHE A 102 10.73 2.26 -7.28
N PHE A 103 9.86 3.25 -7.10
CA PHE A 103 8.79 3.59 -8.06
C PHE A 103 9.38 4.16 -9.35
N GLY A 104 10.42 4.99 -9.23
CA GLY A 104 11.18 5.47 -10.37
C GLY A 104 11.82 4.34 -11.17
N LEU A 105 12.50 3.42 -10.47
CA LEU A 105 13.13 2.27 -11.09
C LEU A 105 12.11 1.34 -11.77
N ALA A 106 10.99 1.05 -11.11
CA ALA A 106 9.92 0.25 -11.69
C ALA A 106 9.35 0.91 -12.96
N ALA A 107 9.08 2.23 -12.92
CA ALA A 107 8.62 2.96 -14.10
C ALA A 107 9.65 2.96 -15.24
N TRP A 108 10.94 3.05 -14.92
CA TRP A 108 12.03 2.94 -15.89
C TRP A 108 12.09 1.55 -16.51
N LEU A 109 12.04 0.47 -15.70
CA LEU A 109 12.02 -0.92 -16.15
C LEU A 109 10.83 -1.17 -17.09
N TRP A 110 9.64 -0.70 -16.70
CA TRP A 110 8.44 -0.83 -17.50
C TRP A 110 8.60 -0.14 -18.86
N ALA A 111 9.02 1.13 -18.85
CA ALA A 111 9.18 1.90 -20.09
C ALA A 111 10.28 1.34 -21.01
N ARG A 112 11.32 0.70 -20.44
CA ARG A 112 12.48 0.19 -21.18
C ARG A 112 12.25 -1.18 -21.79
N TRP A 113 11.55 -2.07 -21.08
CA TRP A 113 11.49 -3.48 -21.47
C TRP A 113 10.08 -4.08 -21.49
N LEU A 114 9.18 -3.63 -20.66
CA LEU A 114 7.88 -4.28 -20.44
C LEU A 114 6.73 -3.65 -21.20
N ARG A 115 6.81 -2.37 -21.51
CA ARG A 115 5.74 -1.64 -22.23
C ARG A 115 5.45 -2.28 -23.59
N ARG A 116 4.15 -2.51 -23.86
CA ARG A 116 3.64 -3.15 -25.07
C ARG A 116 2.55 -2.28 -25.71
N SER A 117 2.94 -1.14 -26.30
CA SER A 117 2.01 -0.14 -26.82
C SER A 117 1.01 -0.70 -27.84
N GLU A 118 1.42 -1.70 -28.63
CA GLU A 118 0.58 -2.35 -29.65
C GLU A 118 -0.33 -3.47 -29.09
N ALA A 119 -0.08 -3.91 -27.84
CA ALA A 119 -0.80 -4.98 -27.17
C ALA A 119 -1.34 -4.51 -25.79
N PRO A 120 -2.42 -3.71 -25.77
CA PRO A 120 -2.93 -3.06 -24.53
C PRO A 120 -3.25 -4.01 -23.37
N LEU A 121 -3.69 -5.25 -23.66
CA LEU A 121 -3.92 -6.26 -22.62
C LEU A 121 -2.61 -6.73 -21.99
N ALA A 122 -1.62 -7.06 -22.82
CA ALA A 122 -0.31 -7.48 -22.35
C ALA A 122 0.41 -6.34 -21.59
N ASP A 123 0.19 -5.10 -22.03
CA ASP A 123 0.72 -3.90 -21.37
C ASP A 123 0.13 -3.72 -19.96
N ALA A 124 -1.20 -3.89 -19.81
CA ALA A 124 -1.87 -3.82 -18.52
C ALA A 124 -1.41 -4.94 -17.57
N LEU A 125 -1.28 -6.18 -18.07
CA LEU A 125 -0.76 -7.31 -17.30
C LEU A 125 0.69 -7.09 -16.86
N ALA A 126 1.55 -6.59 -17.75
CA ALA A 126 2.95 -6.29 -17.45
C ALA A 126 3.06 -5.20 -16.36
N PHE A 127 2.23 -4.16 -16.43
CA PHE A 127 2.17 -3.12 -15.41
C PHE A 127 1.74 -3.68 -14.05
N ALA A 128 0.66 -4.47 -14.02
CA ALA A 128 0.16 -5.08 -12.78
C ALA A 128 1.17 -6.05 -12.15
N ALA A 129 1.83 -6.88 -12.97
CA ALA A 129 2.87 -7.79 -12.52
C ALA A 129 4.08 -7.03 -11.95
N LEU A 130 4.51 -5.96 -12.62
CA LEU A 130 5.60 -5.13 -12.12
C LEU A 130 5.23 -4.41 -10.83
N TRP A 131 3.98 -3.94 -10.71
CA TRP A 131 3.47 -3.34 -9.47
C TRP A 131 3.55 -4.33 -8.31
N LEU A 132 3.09 -5.55 -8.50
CA LEU A 132 3.19 -6.63 -7.53
C LEU A 132 4.65 -6.90 -7.12
N VAL A 133 5.56 -7.02 -8.11
CA VAL A 133 6.99 -7.23 -7.85
C VAL A 133 7.59 -6.06 -7.08
N LEU A 134 7.23 -4.82 -7.42
CA LEU A 134 7.67 -3.61 -6.71
C LEU A 134 7.24 -3.64 -5.23
N GLU A 135 5.98 -3.94 -4.95
CA GLU A 135 5.49 -4.01 -3.57
C GLU A 135 6.16 -5.16 -2.80
N ALA A 136 6.27 -6.35 -3.40
CA ALA A 136 6.93 -7.50 -2.79
C ALA A 136 8.41 -7.21 -2.50
N PHE A 137 9.13 -6.62 -3.46
CA PHE A 137 10.53 -6.24 -3.29
C PHE A 137 10.69 -5.23 -2.15
N ARG A 138 9.84 -4.20 -2.11
CA ARG A 138 9.86 -3.18 -1.06
C ARG A 138 9.55 -3.75 0.34
N GLY A 139 8.76 -4.82 0.42
CA GLY A 139 8.47 -5.53 1.67
C GLY A 139 9.58 -6.42 2.18
N TRP A 140 10.60 -6.67 1.36
CA TRP A 140 11.70 -7.56 1.70
C TRP A 140 13.07 -6.86 1.75
N PHE A 141 13.34 -5.93 0.84
CA PHE A 141 14.64 -5.29 0.68
C PHE A 141 15.01 -4.47 1.93
N LEU A 142 16.24 -4.66 2.47
CA LEU A 142 16.75 -4.00 3.67
C LEU A 142 15.79 -4.11 4.88
N THR A 143 15.37 -5.33 5.20
CA THR A 143 14.36 -5.66 6.22
C THR A 143 12.91 -5.30 5.84
N GLY A 144 12.73 -4.56 4.76
CA GLY A 144 11.44 -4.19 4.18
C GLY A 144 10.78 -2.96 4.79
N PHE A 145 9.96 -2.31 3.96
CA PHE A 145 9.06 -1.24 4.40
C PHE A 145 7.65 -1.51 3.84
N PRO A 146 6.84 -2.34 4.53
CA PRO A 146 5.54 -2.81 4.04
C PRO A 146 4.39 -1.81 4.29
N TRP A 147 4.64 -0.52 4.18
CA TRP A 147 3.63 0.52 4.34
C TRP A 147 3.00 0.93 3.01
N LEU A 148 1.73 1.33 3.04
CA LEU A 148 1.00 1.92 1.91
C LEU A 148 0.90 0.99 0.69
N TYR A 149 0.73 -0.31 0.89
CA TYR A 149 0.42 -1.24 -0.19
C TYR A 149 -1.01 -1.05 -0.69
N ALA A 150 -1.20 -1.08 -2.01
CA ALA A 150 -2.49 -0.85 -2.62
C ALA A 150 -3.55 -1.85 -2.16
N GLY A 151 -3.18 -3.11 -1.94
CA GLY A 151 -4.09 -4.17 -1.50
C GLY A 151 -4.78 -3.89 -0.17
N TYR A 152 -4.15 -3.15 0.73
CA TYR A 152 -4.77 -2.80 2.01
C TYR A 152 -5.96 -1.83 1.89
N SER A 153 -6.12 -1.15 0.75
CA SER A 153 -7.31 -0.34 0.49
C SER A 153 -8.61 -1.15 0.42
N GLN A 154 -8.51 -2.48 0.36
CA GLN A 154 -9.64 -3.37 0.19
C GLN A 154 -9.96 -4.21 1.44
N LEU A 155 -9.51 -3.79 2.63
CA LEU A 155 -9.81 -4.52 3.87
C LEU A 155 -11.32 -4.72 4.04
N ASP A 156 -12.10 -3.65 3.85
CA ASP A 156 -13.56 -3.65 3.87
C ASP A 156 -14.16 -3.45 2.45
N GLY A 157 -13.34 -3.58 1.42
CA GLY A 157 -13.71 -3.37 0.03
C GLY A 157 -14.18 -4.64 -0.67
N PRO A 158 -14.67 -4.50 -1.92
CA PRO A 158 -15.21 -5.63 -2.71
C PRO A 158 -14.20 -6.75 -3.00
N LEU A 159 -12.89 -6.49 -2.92
CA LEU A 159 -11.84 -7.47 -3.17
C LEU A 159 -11.36 -8.19 -1.90
N SER A 160 -11.89 -7.85 -0.72
CA SER A 160 -11.48 -8.46 0.56
C SER A 160 -11.59 -9.99 0.57
N GLY A 161 -12.59 -10.55 -0.11
CA GLY A 161 -12.75 -11.99 -0.25
C GLY A 161 -11.62 -12.72 -0.99
N LEU A 162 -10.74 -12.00 -1.68
CA LEU A 162 -9.54 -12.58 -2.31
C LEU A 162 -8.36 -12.71 -1.33
N ALA A 163 -8.43 -12.08 -0.16
CA ALA A 163 -7.34 -12.11 0.81
C ALA A 163 -6.96 -13.54 1.27
N PRO A 164 -7.91 -14.45 1.57
CA PRO A 164 -7.57 -15.85 1.92
C PRO A 164 -6.96 -16.65 0.76
N VAL A 165 -7.14 -16.21 -0.50
CA VAL A 165 -6.66 -16.91 -1.71
C VAL A 165 -5.21 -16.53 -2.04
N GLY A 166 -4.89 -15.23 -2.02
CA GLY A 166 -3.57 -14.76 -2.43
C GLY A 166 -3.06 -13.53 -1.65
N GLY A 167 -3.65 -13.29 -0.48
CA GLY A 167 -3.26 -12.19 0.39
C GLY A 167 -3.48 -10.83 -0.26
N MET A 168 -2.88 -9.82 0.37
CA MET A 168 -2.88 -8.46 -0.18
C MET A 168 -2.18 -8.36 -1.55
N TRP A 169 -1.30 -9.32 -1.87
CA TRP A 169 -0.56 -9.36 -3.13
C TRP A 169 -1.48 -9.55 -4.33
N LEU A 170 -2.41 -10.51 -4.24
CA LEU A 170 -3.41 -10.73 -5.28
C LEU A 170 -4.32 -9.51 -5.44
N ILE A 171 -4.70 -8.88 -4.33
CA ILE A 171 -5.56 -7.68 -4.34
C ILE A 171 -4.82 -6.51 -5.00
N SER A 172 -3.56 -6.25 -4.64
CA SER A 172 -2.72 -5.23 -5.28
C SER A 172 -2.59 -5.45 -6.78
N PHE A 173 -2.36 -6.71 -7.21
CA PHE A 173 -2.29 -7.07 -8.62
C PHE A 173 -3.62 -6.77 -9.34
N VAL A 174 -4.75 -7.17 -8.77
CA VAL A 174 -6.09 -6.93 -9.34
C VAL A 174 -6.38 -5.44 -9.45
N LEU A 175 -6.04 -4.64 -8.44
CA LEU A 175 -6.20 -3.19 -8.48
C LEU A 175 -5.36 -2.55 -9.60
N ALA A 176 -4.08 -2.89 -9.68
CA ALA A 176 -3.20 -2.36 -10.72
C ALA A 176 -3.65 -2.78 -12.13
N LEU A 177 -4.08 -4.05 -12.29
CA LEU A 177 -4.63 -4.56 -13.54
C LEU A 177 -5.92 -3.82 -13.91
N SER A 178 -6.85 -3.69 -12.97
CA SER A 178 -8.12 -2.99 -13.18
C SER A 178 -7.89 -1.54 -13.60
N ALA A 179 -7.00 -0.83 -12.92
CA ALA A 179 -6.66 0.56 -13.24
C ALA A 179 -6.07 0.68 -14.66
N ALA A 180 -5.12 -0.19 -15.03
CA ALA A 180 -4.52 -0.19 -16.36
C ALA A 180 -5.50 -0.60 -17.46
N LEU A 181 -6.40 -1.55 -17.21
CA LEU A 181 -7.46 -1.95 -18.14
C LEU A 181 -8.46 -0.82 -18.37
N LEU A 182 -8.92 -0.13 -17.31
CA LEU A 182 -9.81 1.04 -17.44
C LEU A 182 -9.21 2.10 -18.36
N VAL A 183 -7.93 2.41 -18.22
CA VAL A 183 -7.22 3.36 -19.08
C VAL A 183 -7.10 2.87 -20.53
N ASN A 184 -7.06 1.55 -20.75
CA ASN A 184 -6.92 0.96 -22.07
C ASN A 184 -8.27 0.66 -22.78
N LEU A 185 -9.40 0.69 -22.10
CA LEU A 185 -10.71 0.40 -22.70
C LEU A 185 -10.97 1.17 -24.01
N PRO A 186 -10.68 2.49 -24.13
CA PRO A 186 -10.89 3.21 -25.38
C PRO A 186 -10.11 2.64 -26.57
N ARG A 187 -8.92 2.08 -26.32
CA ARG A 187 -8.07 1.48 -27.35
C ARG A 187 -8.55 0.11 -27.81
N LEU A 188 -9.29 -0.59 -26.95
CA LEU A 188 -9.79 -1.94 -27.20
C LEU A 188 -11.12 -1.97 -27.92
N ARG A 189 -11.84 -0.82 -28.00
CA ARG A 189 -13.18 -0.73 -28.63
C ARG A 189 -13.22 -1.23 -30.07
N ALA A 190 -12.15 -1.04 -30.84
CA ALA A 190 -12.06 -1.50 -32.22
C ALA A 190 -11.75 -3.00 -32.38
N ARG A 191 -11.50 -3.72 -31.26
CA ARG A 191 -11.11 -5.14 -31.26
C ARG A 191 -12.01 -5.91 -30.29
N PRO A 192 -13.20 -6.36 -30.70
CA PRO A 192 -14.25 -6.86 -29.79
C PRO A 192 -13.82 -8.07 -28.95
N ALA A 193 -13.05 -8.99 -29.48
CA ALA A 193 -12.52 -10.13 -28.71
C ALA A 193 -11.59 -9.69 -27.56
N PHE A 194 -10.69 -8.73 -27.83
CA PHE A 194 -9.80 -8.18 -26.79
C PHE A 194 -10.58 -7.33 -25.78
N LEU A 195 -11.61 -6.60 -26.23
CA LEU A 195 -12.49 -5.87 -25.33
C LEU A 195 -13.24 -6.82 -24.39
N ALA A 196 -13.80 -7.91 -24.92
CA ALA A 196 -14.47 -8.93 -24.09
C ALA A 196 -13.52 -9.53 -23.06
N THR A 197 -12.30 -9.89 -23.45
CA THR A 197 -11.27 -10.38 -22.52
C THR A 197 -10.92 -9.33 -21.46
N ALA A 198 -10.76 -8.06 -21.86
CA ALA A 198 -10.49 -6.97 -20.88
C ALA A 198 -11.64 -6.80 -19.88
N LEU A 199 -12.88 -6.90 -20.32
CA LEU A 199 -14.06 -6.81 -19.44
C LEU A 199 -14.13 -7.98 -18.46
N VAL A 200 -13.83 -9.21 -18.92
CA VAL A 200 -13.76 -10.37 -18.04
C VAL A 200 -12.65 -10.22 -17.00
N LEU A 201 -11.45 -9.76 -17.40
CA LEU A 201 -10.33 -9.53 -16.48
C LEU A 201 -10.57 -8.34 -15.54
N LEU A 202 -11.35 -7.36 -15.98
CA LEU A 202 -11.71 -6.20 -15.17
C LEU A 202 -12.82 -6.53 -14.16
N VAL A 203 -13.87 -7.21 -14.57
CA VAL A 203 -15.07 -7.43 -13.75
C VAL A 203 -14.99 -8.75 -12.96
N GLY A 204 -14.44 -9.80 -13.58
CA GLY A 204 -14.40 -11.14 -13.00
C GLY A 204 -13.79 -11.21 -11.60
N PRO A 205 -12.56 -10.68 -11.37
CA PRO A 205 -11.94 -10.70 -10.05
C PRO A 205 -12.76 -9.97 -8.96
N TRP A 206 -13.46 -8.90 -9.31
CA TRP A 206 -14.33 -8.16 -8.39
C TRP A 206 -15.57 -8.96 -8.01
N LEU A 207 -16.19 -9.66 -8.98
CA LEU A 207 -17.31 -10.56 -8.71
C LEU A 207 -16.87 -11.74 -7.85
N VAL A 208 -15.69 -12.31 -8.12
CA VAL A 208 -15.11 -13.39 -7.31
C VAL A 208 -14.82 -12.89 -5.89
N GLY A 209 -14.22 -11.70 -5.74
CA GLY A 209 -13.96 -11.09 -4.43
C GLY A 209 -15.24 -10.92 -3.61
N LEU A 210 -16.29 -10.37 -4.22
CA LEU A 210 -17.60 -10.22 -3.59
C LEU A 210 -18.21 -11.59 -3.20
N ALA A 211 -18.17 -12.57 -4.08
CA ALA A 211 -18.71 -13.89 -3.83
C ALA A 211 -17.99 -14.63 -2.68
N LEU A 212 -16.67 -14.43 -2.56
CA LEU A 212 -15.85 -15.05 -1.52
C LEU A 212 -15.89 -14.29 -0.18
N GLY A 213 -16.35 -13.03 -0.16
CA GLY A 213 -16.39 -12.21 1.05
C GLY A 213 -17.21 -12.79 2.21
N GLY A 214 -18.24 -13.60 1.90
CA GLY A 214 -19.05 -14.30 2.91
C GLY A 214 -18.65 -15.76 3.16
N HIS A 215 -17.57 -16.26 2.50
CA HIS A 215 -17.18 -17.65 2.62
C HIS A 215 -16.43 -17.93 3.92
N ALA A 216 -16.89 -18.92 4.67
CA ALA A 216 -16.23 -19.39 5.89
C ALA A 216 -15.05 -20.32 5.53
N TRP A 217 -13.83 -19.78 5.56
CA TRP A 217 -12.59 -20.50 5.24
C TRP A 217 -12.13 -21.45 6.35
N THR A 218 -12.59 -21.22 7.58
CA THR A 218 -12.21 -22.00 8.76
C THR A 218 -13.43 -22.36 9.56
N GLN A 219 -13.34 -23.43 10.35
CA GLN A 219 -14.36 -23.82 11.31
C GLN A 219 -13.75 -23.79 12.72
N PRO A 220 -14.51 -23.37 13.74
CA PRO A 220 -14.05 -23.44 15.12
C PRO A 220 -13.69 -24.89 15.49
N ALA A 221 -12.53 -25.09 16.10
CA ALA A 221 -12.08 -26.38 16.59
C ALA A 221 -11.86 -26.34 18.10
N GLY A 222 -12.45 -27.30 18.83
CA GLY A 222 -12.30 -27.38 20.27
C GLY A 222 -13.23 -26.45 21.05
N LYS A 223 -12.93 -26.27 22.34
CA LYS A 223 -13.66 -25.36 23.24
C LYS A 223 -13.17 -23.91 23.08
N PRO A 224 -14.05 -22.93 23.24
CA PRO A 224 -13.62 -21.54 23.30
C PRO A 224 -12.60 -21.31 24.43
N LEU A 225 -11.53 -20.58 24.12
CA LEU A 225 -10.54 -20.15 25.10
C LEU A 225 -10.92 -18.79 25.66
N SER A 226 -10.78 -18.64 26.97
CA SER A 226 -10.86 -17.34 27.64
C SER A 226 -9.52 -16.61 27.48
N VAL A 227 -9.52 -15.47 26.80
CA VAL A 227 -8.30 -14.69 26.55
C VAL A 227 -8.40 -13.33 27.24
N ALA A 228 -7.38 -12.98 28.02
CA ALA A 228 -7.26 -11.67 28.62
C ALA A 228 -6.09 -10.89 27.99
N LEU A 229 -6.42 -9.73 27.41
CA LEU A 229 -5.45 -8.81 26.80
C LEU A 229 -5.10 -7.73 27.80
N MET A 230 -3.82 -7.68 28.22
CA MET A 230 -3.36 -6.72 29.24
C MET A 230 -3.02 -5.37 28.58
N GLN A 231 -3.86 -4.38 28.76
CA GLN A 231 -3.64 -3.03 28.25
C GLN A 231 -3.22 -2.09 29.37
N GLY A 232 -1.92 -1.82 29.48
CA GLY A 232 -1.37 -0.93 30.53
C GLY A 232 -1.59 0.56 30.25
N ASN A 233 -1.89 0.95 29.00
CA ASN A 233 -2.12 2.33 28.56
C ASN A 233 -1.05 3.33 29.03
N ILE A 234 0.23 2.88 29.00
CA ILE A 234 1.38 3.67 29.42
C ILE A 234 1.71 4.69 28.33
N ALA A 235 1.84 5.96 28.71
CA ALA A 235 2.22 7.01 27.77
C ALA A 235 3.61 6.75 27.18
N GLN A 236 3.78 6.98 25.87
CA GLN A 236 5.00 6.63 25.12
C GLN A 236 6.26 7.28 25.70
N ASN A 237 6.18 8.49 26.19
CA ASN A 237 7.29 9.23 26.81
C ASN A 237 7.72 8.63 28.16
N LEU A 238 6.86 7.86 28.85
CA LEU A 238 7.17 7.19 30.11
C LEU A 238 7.61 5.75 29.93
N LYS A 239 7.36 5.16 28.76
CA LYS A 239 7.58 3.73 28.51
C LYS A 239 9.04 3.30 28.67
N TRP A 240 9.98 4.17 28.35
CA TRP A 240 11.40 3.88 28.41
C TRP A 240 12.12 4.60 29.56
N ASP A 241 11.37 5.22 30.48
CA ASP A 241 11.95 5.83 31.68
C ASP A 241 12.33 4.73 32.71
N PRO A 242 13.63 4.55 33.04
CA PRO A 242 14.05 3.56 34.02
C PRO A 242 13.39 3.73 35.42
N ALA A 243 13.01 4.96 35.78
CA ALA A 243 12.33 5.23 37.05
C ALA A 243 10.91 4.64 37.08
N GLN A 244 10.27 4.45 35.92
CA GLN A 244 8.92 3.92 35.78
C GLN A 244 8.87 2.39 35.64
N LEU A 245 10.00 1.72 35.40
CA LEU A 245 10.06 0.28 35.12
C LEU A 245 9.33 -0.56 36.19
N ARG A 246 9.57 -0.30 37.47
CA ARG A 246 8.93 -1.06 38.55
C ARG A 246 7.41 -0.83 38.58
N ALA A 247 6.97 0.40 38.36
CA ALA A 247 5.55 0.75 38.33
C ALA A 247 4.85 0.05 37.16
N GLN A 248 5.48 0.02 35.98
CA GLN A 248 4.97 -0.66 34.79
C GLN A 248 4.87 -2.19 35.01
N LEU A 249 5.91 -2.83 35.52
CA LEU A 249 5.88 -4.27 35.84
C LEU A 249 4.82 -4.61 36.88
N ASN A 250 4.64 -3.79 37.91
CA ASN A 250 3.60 -3.98 38.89
C ASN A 250 2.20 -3.84 38.27
N LEU A 251 2.00 -2.85 37.40
CA LEU A 251 0.73 -2.66 36.69
C LEU A 251 0.35 -3.93 35.89
N TYR A 252 1.27 -4.46 35.07
CA TYR A 252 1.00 -5.67 34.27
C TYR A 252 0.80 -6.91 35.15
N ARG A 253 1.56 -7.04 36.24
CA ARG A 253 1.35 -8.10 37.24
C ARG A 253 -0.06 -8.03 37.81
N ASP A 254 -0.49 -6.85 38.24
CA ASP A 254 -1.80 -6.65 38.89
C ASP A 254 -2.95 -6.85 37.91
N LEU A 255 -2.80 -6.36 36.66
CA LEU A 255 -3.75 -6.64 35.59
C LEU A 255 -3.87 -8.16 35.32
N SER A 256 -2.74 -8.87 35.30
CA SER A 256 -2.71 -10.33 35.08
C SER A 256 -3.37 -11.10 36.23
N HIS A 257 -3.17 -10.66 37.47
CA HIS A 257 -3.83 -11.28 38.65
C HIS A 257 -5.34 -11.05 38.61
N ASN A 258 -5.81 -9.87 38.26
CA ASN A 258 -7.22 -9.52 38.22
C ASN A 258 -7.97 -10.18 37.04
N ALA A 259 -7.25 -10.62 36.00
CA ALA A 259 -7.84 -11.26 34.83
C ALA A 259 -8.06 -12.79 34.98
N LYS A 260 -7.67 -13.37 36.11
CA LYS A 260 -7.90 -14.81 36.37
C LYS A 260 -9.37 -15.08 36.77
N PRO A 261 -9.96 -16.20 36.32
CA PRO A 261 -9.37 -17.25 35.50
C PRO A 261 -9.42 -16.94 33.99
N ALA A 262 -8.27 -16.97 33.31
CA ALA A 262 -8.17 -16.92 31.87
C ALA A 262 -7.24 -18.04 31.39
N ASP A 263 -7.56 -18.64 30.25
CA ASP A 263 -6.75 -19.71 29.65
C ASP A 263 -5.47 -19.16 29.01
N LEU A 264 -5.50 -17.91 28.53
CA LEU A 264 -4.39 -17.22 27.91
C LEU A 264 -4.34 -15.75 28.35
N LEU A 265 -3.17 -15.33 28.81
CA LEU A 265 -2.85 -13.92 29.10
C LEU A 265 -1.89 -13.39 28.04
N VAL A 266 -2.23 -12.28 27.40
CA VAL A 266 -1.40 -11.65 26.37
C VAL A 266 -0.98 -10.25 26.82
N TRP A 267 0.32 -10.06 26.93
CA TRP A 267 0.93 -8.76 27.19
C TRP A 267 1.30 -8.07 25.88
N PRO A 268 1.31 -6.73 25.81
CA PRO A 268 1.80 -6.02 24.63
C PRO A 268 3.31 -6.20 24.46
N GLU A 269 3.79 -5.93 23.24
CA GLU A 269 5.21 -5.82 22.98
C GLU A 269 5.82 -4.75 23.89
N THR A 270 6.99 -5.02 24.46
CA THR A 270 7.68 -4.09 25.36
C THR A 270 6.83 -3.64 26.57
N ALA A 271 6.25 -4.61 27.24
CA ALA A 271 5.54 -4.40 28.52
C ALA A 271 6.51 -4.07 29.66
#